data_73d32b150e7ba4fab061d5a43b6ab9e1
#
_entry.id   73d32b150e7ba4fab061d5a43b6ab9e1
#
_cell.length_a   1.000
_cell.length_b   1.000
_cell.length_c   1.000
_cell.angle_alpha   90.00
_cell.angle_beta   90.00
_cell.angle_gamma   90.00
#
_symmetry.space_group_name_H-M   'P 1'
#
loop_
_entity.id
_entity.type
_entity.pdbx_description
1 polymer ?
#
loop_
_entity_poly.entity_id
_entity_poly.type
_entity_poly.pdbx_seq_one_letter_code
_entity_poly.pdbx_strand_id
1 'polypeptide(L)'
;MSDKKTVLITGVLGGIGSQLARTFNENNYRVIGLDLIDEPSPYCEKFIKFDLNRYCADADYKQEMEAVLNREVPELFVLINNAAVQILSSLSEVTIQDWNQTLNVNVTGPLMLSQLFLDRLELSQGSIINIASIHQQLTKRRFIAYATSKSALVGLTKALSVDLQGRVRVNSISPAAIDTQMLREGFNNDESKVKMLNELHPSQRIGKPQEVSQLALLLAEDKLGFINGANLNIDGGISNVLKDLD
;
A
#
# COMPACT_ATOMS: atom_id res chain seq x y z
N MET A 1 29.09 2.10 -10.19
CA MET A 1 27.75 1.55 -9.86
C MET A 1 26.85 2.74 -9.64
N SER A 2 25.66 2.79 -10.18
CA SER A 2 24.77 3.97 -10.08
C SER A 2 24.29 4.09 -8.64
N ASP A 3 24.49 5.27 -8.03
CA ASP A 3 24.04 5.63 -6.66
C ASP A 3 22.50 5.76 -6.54
N LYS A 4 21.76 4.87 -7.21
CA LYS A 4 20.29 4.90 -7.15
C LYS A 4 19.81 4.34 -5.82
N LYS A 5 19.01 5.10 -5.10
CA LYS A 5 18.28 4.59 -3.95
C LYS A 5 17.30 3.48 -4.37
N THR A 6 17.26 2.38 -3.63
CA THR A 6 16.37 1.25 -3.93
C THR A 6 15.01 1.41 -3.26
N VAL A 7 13.93 1.19 -4.02
CA VAL A 7 12.55 1.07 -3.52
C VAL A 7 12.01 -0.32 -3.80
N LEU A 8 11.39 -0.94 -2.80
CA LEU A 8 10.64 -2.19 -2.93
C LEU A 8 9.15 -1.90 -2.83
N ILE A 9 8.38 -2.36 -3.83
CA ILE A 9 6.94 -2.09 -3.94
C ILE A 9 6.19 -3.40 -4.03
N THR A 10 5.24 -3.66 -3.12
CA THR A 10 4.34 -4.80 -3.20
C THR A 10 3.08 -4.46 -4.00
N GLY A 11 2.52 -5.44 -4.75
CA GLY A 11 1.35 -5.22 -5.60
C GLY A 11 1.64 -4.27 -6.76
N VAL A 12 2.83 -4.43 -7.35
CA VAL A 12 3.40 -3.49 -8.34
C VAL A 12 2.66 -3.47 -9.68
N LEU A 13 1.87 -4.49 -9.99
CA LEU A 13 1.08 -4.58 -11.23
C LEU A 13 -0.32 -3.96 -11.09
N GLY A 14 -0.77 -3.69 -9.86
CA GLY A 14 -2.04 -3.00 -9.63
C GLY A 14 -2.01 -1.54 -10.08
N GLY A 15 -3.18 -0.89 -10.21
CA GLY A 15 -3.28 0.48 -10.74
C GLY A 15 -2.47 1.52 -9.96
N ILE A 16 -2.48 1.48 -8.62
CA ILE A 16 -1.64 2.35 -7.78
C ILE A 16 -0.19 1.86 -7.83
N GLY A 17 0.05 0.55 -7.74
CA GLY A 17 1.38 -0.05 -7.72
C GLY A 17 2.20 0.24 -8.97
N SER A 18 1.59 0.12 -10.16
CA SER A 18 2.26 0.41 -11.43
C SER A 18 2.62 1.89 -11.56
N GLN A 19 1.76 2.77 -11.06
CA GLN A 19 2.06 4.20 -11.05
C GLN A 19 3.13 4.56 -10.00
N LEU A 20 3.16 3.91 -8.84
CA LEU A 20 4.25 4.00 -7.88
C LEU A 20 5.57 3.60 -8.55
N ALA A 21 5.63 2.42 -9.18
CA ALA A 21 6.82 1.95 -9.88
C ALA A 21 7.29 2.95 -10.94
N ARG A 22 6.38 3.45 -11.77
CA ARG A 22 6.67 4.47 -12.77
C ARG A 22 7.25 5.74 -12.15
N THR A 23 6.57 6.30 -11.15
CA THR A 23 6.98 7.55 -10.51
C THR A 23 8.36 7.43 -9.87
N PHE A 24 8.65 6.35 -9.15
CA PHE A 24 9.96 6.14 -8.55
C PHE A 24 11.05 5.89 -9.59
N ASN A 25 10.77 5.13 -10.66
CA ASN A 25 11.72 4.92 -11.76
C ASN A 25 12.08 6.25 -12.47
N GLU A 26 11.08 7.08 -12.79
CA GLU A 26 11.27 8.41 -13.41
C GLU A 26 12.04 9.38 -12.49
N ASN A 27 12.06 9.13 -11.16
CA ASN A 27 12.83 9.92 -10.19
C ASN A 27 14.12 9.22 -9.74
N ASN A 28 14.70 8.42 -10.63
CA ASN A 28 16.03 7.81 -10.48
C ASN A 28 16.16 6.83 -9.31
N TYR A 29 15.08 6.13 -8.92
CA TYR A 29 15.15 5.00 -8.00
C TYR A 29 15.37 3.70 -8.77
N ARG A 30 16.08 2.75 -8.13
CA ARG A 30 16.07 1.35 -8.50
C ARG A 30 14.79 0.72 -7.97
N VAL A 31 13.86 0.38 -8.86
CA VAL A 31 12.55 -0.19 -8.47
C VAL A 31 12.62 -1.71 -8.48
N ILE A 32 12.29 -2.32 -7.36
CA ILE A 32 12.07 -3.77 -7.22
C ILE A 32 10.60 -3.99 -6.95
N GLY A 33 9.94 -4.75 -7.83
CA GLY A 33 8.51 -5.02 -7.75
C GLY A 33 8.20 -6.43 -7.26
N LEU A 34 7.25 -6.55 -6.33
CA LEU A 34 6.67 -7.81 -5.90
C LEU A 34 5.19 -7.86 -6.32
N ASP A 35 4.77 -8.96 -6.95
CA ASP A 35 3.36 -9.20 -7.25
C ASP A 35 3.03 -10.71 -7.27
N LEU A 36 1.77 -11.04 -7.10
CA LEU A 36 1.25 -12.40 -7.20
C LEU A 36 1.25 -12.91 -8.65
N ILE A 37 0.96 -12.02 -9.60
CA ILE A 37 0.92 -12.31 -11.03
C ILE A 37 2.34 -12.29 -11.57
N ASP A 38 2.71 -13.28 -12.37
CA ASP A 38 4.06 -13.42 -12.92
C ASP A 38 4.18 -12.67 -14.27
N GLU A 39 4.12 -11.36 -14.20
CA GLU A 39 4.26 -10.49 -15.37
C GLU A 39 5.29 -9.39 -15.10
N PRO A 40 6.27 -9.17 -16.00
CA PRO A 40 7.27 -8.13 -15.78
C PRO A 40 6.64 -6.74 -15.92
N SER A 41 7.02 -5.83 -15.02
CA SER A 41 6.67 -4.41 -15.13
C SER A 41 7.79 -3.65 -15.84
N PRO A 42 7.49 -2.80 -16.85
CA PRO A 42 8.50 -2.04 -17.58
C PRO A 42 9.21 -0.98 -16.70
N TYR A 43 8.65 -0.69 -15.53
CA TYR A 43 9.21 0.29 -14.58
C TYR A 43 10.03 -0.36 -13.48
N CYS A 44 10.09 -1.69 -13.40
CA CYS A 44 10.88 -2.41 -12.43
C CYS A 44 12.20 -2.87 -13.04
N GLU A 45 13.31 -2.54 -12.39
CA GLU A 45 14.62 -3.11 -12.76
C GLU A 45 14.68 -4.60 -12.41
N LYS A 46 13.99 -4.98 -11.34
CA LYS A 46 13.79 -6.37 -10.95
C LYS A 46 12.32 -6.60 -10.59
N PHE A 47 11.77 -7.68 -11.10
CA PHE A 47 10.45 -8.19 -10.72
C PHE A 47 10.61 -9.54 -10.05
N ILE A 48 9.85 -9.79 -8.98
CA ILE A 48 9.84 -11.04 -8.23
C ILE A 48 8.38 -11.44 -8.00
N LYS A 49 8.01 -12.63 -8.51
CA LYS A 49 6.71 -13.22 -8.19
C LYS A 49 6.64 -13.54 -6.70
N PHE A 50 5.61 -13.03 -6.03
CA PHE A 50 5.53 -13.08 -4.58
C PHE A 50 4.09 -13.18 -4.09
N ASP A 51 3.72 -14.29 -3.47
CA ASP A 51 2.44 -14.47 -2.80
C ASP A 51 2.52 -14.06 -1.32
N LEU A 52 2.01 -12.88 -1.02
CA LEU A 52 2.04 -12.33 0.34
C LEU A 52 1.24 -13.18 1.35
N ASN A 53 0.10 -13.76 0.92
CA ASN A 53 -0.69 -14.61 1.79
C ASN A 53 0.06 -15.90 2.13
N ARG A 54 0.67 -16.52 1.12
CA ARG A 54 1.48 -17.72 1.30
C ARG A 54 2.74 -17.43 2.14
N TYR A 55 3.38 -16.28 1.92
CA TYR A 55 4.53 -15.82 2.70
C TYR A 55 4.22 -15.74 4.22
N CYS A 56 2.99 -15.37 4.58
CA CYS A 56 2.55 -15.31 5.96
C CYS A 56 2.12 -16.67 6.55
N ALA A 57 1.72 -17.63 5.71
CA ALA A 57 1.05 -18.85 6.15
C ALA A 57 1.88 -20.14 5.95
N ASP A 58 2.92 -20.13 5.10
CA ASP A 58 3.72 -21.29 4.68
C ASP A 58 5.18 -21.03 5.04
N ALA A 59 5.70 -21.78 6.00
CA ALA A 59 7.06 -21.60 6.52
C ALA A 59 8.14 -21.91 5.48
N ASP A 60 7.93 -22.90 4.62
CA ASP A 60 8.90 -23.30 3.59
C ASP A 60 8.97 -22.24 2.50
N TYR A 61 7.82 -21.74 2.03
CA TYR A 61 7.73 -20.63 1.09
C TYR A 61 8.34 -19.34 1.66
N LYS A 62 8.10 -19.07 2.94
CA LYS A 62 8.72 -17.94 3.63
C LYS A 62 10.23 -18.01 3.57
N GLN A 63 10.81 -19.15 3.95
CA GLN A 63 12.27 -19.36 3.95
C GLN A 63 12.86 -19.21 2.53
N GLU A 64 12.21 -19.80 1.53
CA GLU A 64 12.60 -19.67 0.12
C GLU A 64 12.62 -18.19 -0.32
N MET A 65 11.52 -17.49 -0.05
CA MET A 65 11.39 -16.11 -0.50
C MET A 65 12.28 -15.13 0.26
N GLU A 66 12.54 -15.35 1.54
CA GLU A 66 13.52 -14.57 2.29
C GLU A 66 14.94 -14.73 1.70
N ALA A 67 15.33 -15.92 1.28
CA ALA A 67 16.60 -16.13 0.61
C ALA A 67 16.68 -15.39 -0.73
N VAL A 68 15.60 -15.40 -1.52
CA VAL A 68 15.49 -14.63 -2.77
C VAL A 68 15.57 -13.13 -2.49
N LEU A 69 14.76 -12.62 -1.56
CA LEU A 69 14.72 -11.21 -1.23
C LEU A 69 16.04 -10.70 -0.66
N ASN A 70 16.72 -11.51 0.17
CA ASN A 70 18.04 -11.16 0.71
C ASN A 70 19.11 -11.02 -0.39
N ARG A 71 19.04 -11.83 -1.43
CA ARG A 71 19.97 -11.78 -2.58
C ARG A 71 19.66 -10.61 -3.52
N GLU A 72 18.38 -10.41 -3.85
CA GLU A 72 17.96 -9.45 -4.90
C GLU A 72 17.84 -8.02 -4.37
N VAL A 73 17.69 -7.84 -3.06
CA VAL A 73 17.50 -6.54 -2.39
C VAL A 73 18.58 -6.31 -1.33
N PRO A 74 19.88 -6.25 -1.70
CA PRO A 74 20.97 -6.08 -0.72
C PRO A 74 20.91 -4.75 0.02
N GLU A 75 20.30 -3.72 -0.58
CA GLU A 75 20.12 -2.38 -0.03
C GLU A 75 18.68 -1.94 -0.23
N LEU A 76 18.11 -1.25 0.75
CA LEU A 76 16.75 -0.72 0.66
C LEU A 76 16.66 0.66 1.31
N PHE A 77 16.09 1.62 0.58
CA PHE A 77 15.83 2.97 1.06
C PHE A 77 14.34 3.21 1.31
N VAL A 78 13.45 2.61 0.51
CA VAL A 78 12.00 2.73 0.68
C VAL A 78 11.33 1.37 0.58
N LEU A 79 10.51 1.02 1.57
CA LEU A 79 9.56 -0.08 1.50
C LEU A 79 8.15 0.48 1.31
N ILE A 80 7.47 0.13 0.20
CA ILE A 80 6.08 0.52 -0.05
C ILE A 80 5.19 -0.72 0.03
N ASN A 81 4.43 -0.83 1.11
CA ASN A 81 3.41 -1.84 1.30
C ASN A 81 2.11 -1.39 0.62
N ASN A 82 1.97 -1.74 -0.66
CA ASN A 82 0.82 -1.36 -1.49
C ASN A 82 -0.11 -2.54 -1.80
N ALA A 83 0.39 -3.78 -1.86
CA ALA A 83 -0.44 -4.95 -2.09
C ALA A 83 -1.59 -5.03 -1.08
N ALA A 84 -2.79 -5.31 -1.57
CA ALA A 84 -3.96 -5.49 -0.73
C ALA A 84 -4.98 -6.40 -1.41
N VAL A 85 -5.75 -7.11 -0.60
CA VAL A 85 -6.95 -7.81 -1.02
C VAL A 85 -8.19 -7.15 -0.38
N GLN A 86 -9.28 -7.13 -1.14
CA GLN A 86 -10.58 -6.58 -0.72
C GLN A 86 -11.65 -7.63 -0.94
N ILE A 87 -11.88 -8.46 0.08
CA ILE A 87 -12.94 -9.47 0.06
C ILE A 87 -14.20 -8.87 0.69
N LEU A 88 -15.28 -8.84 -0.08
CA LEU A 88 -16.54 -8.21 0.30
C LEU A 88 -17.50 -9.26 0.87
N SER A 89 -17.76 -9.21 2.17
CA SER A 89 -18.67 -10.12 2.86
C SER A 89 -19.45 -9.43 3.97
N SER A 90 -20.70 -9.84 4.18
CA SER A 90 -21.49 -9.47 5.35
C SER A 90 -21.04 -10.31 6.56
N LEU A 91 -21.52 -9.95 7.77
CA LEU A 91 -21.19 -10.70 8.98
C LEU A 91 -21.60 -12.17 8.90
N SER A 92 -22.70 -12.48 8.23
CA SER A 92 -23.18 -13.85 8.03
C SER A 92 -22.43 -14.64 6.95
N GLU A 93 -21.64 -13.97 6.11
CA GLU A 93 -20.94 -14.57 4.96
C GLU A 93 -19.42 -14.65 5.18
N VAL A 94 -18.84 -13.78 6.02
CA VAL A 94 -17.40 -13.73 6.22
C VAL A 94 -16.88 -15.06 6.78
N THR A 95 -15.96 -15.68 6.06
CA THR A 95 -15.28 -16.88 6.51
C THR A 95 -13.99 -16.56 7.26
N ILE A 96 -13.55 -17.46 8.13
CA ILE A 96 -12.22 -17.33 8.78
C ILE A 96 -11.09 -17.36 7.74
N GLN A 97 -11.27 -18.07 6.64
CA GLN A 97 -10.29 -18.10 5.56
C GLN A 97 -10.15 -16.72 4.89
N ASP A 98 -11.27 -16.07 4.53
CA ASP A 98 -11.28 -14.72 3.94
C ASP A 98 -10.71 -13.68 4.91
N TRP A 99 -11.07 -13.81 6.18
CA TRP A 99 -10.54 -12.97 7.26
C TRP A 99 -9.02 -13.09 7.37
N ASN A 100 -8.51 -14.33 7.49
CA ASN A 100 -7.07 -14.58 7.62
C ASN A 100 -6.31 -14.13 6.37
N GLN A 101 -6.82 -14.42 5.17
CA GLN A 101 -6.21 -13.96 3.93
C GLN A 101 -6.13 -12.43 3.88
N THR A 102 -7.20 -11.74 4.28
CA THR A 102 -7.23 -10.27 4.30
C THR A 102 -6.19 -9.72 5.29
N LEU A 103 -6.11 -10.28 6.50
CA LEU A 103 -5.13 -9.84 7.49
C LEU A 103 -3.69 -10.19 7.07
N ASN A 104 -3.47 -11.37 6.51
CA ASN A 104 -2.15 -11.77 6.02
C ASN A 104 -1.61 -10.79 4.98
N VAL A 105 -2.41 -10.50 3.96
CA VAL A 105 -1.95 -9.62 2.88
C VAL A 105 -1.86 -8.16 3.33
N ASN A 106 -2.88 -7.67 4.07
CA ASN A 106 -3.01 -6.24 4.32
C ASN A 106 -2.27 -5.76 5.59
N VAL A 107 -1.90 -6.67 6.50
CA VAL A 107 -1.31 -6.31 7.82
C VAL A 107 -0.07 -7.14 8.15
N THR A 108 -0.20 -8.47 8.18
CA THR A 108 0.91 -9.37 8.58
C THR A 108 2.07 -9.31 7.60
N GLY A 109 1.79 -9.33 6.29
CA GLY A 109 2.80 -9.19 5.25
C GLY A 109 3.60 -7.88 5.34
N PRO A 110 2.95 -6.71 5.44
CA PRO A 110 3.61 -5.44 5.76
C PRO A 110 4.51 -5.48 6.99
N LEU A 111 4.05 -6.08 8.09
CA LEU A 111 4.86 -6.26 9.30
C LEU A 111 6.08 -7.13 9.03
N MET A 112 5.89 -8.32 8.42
CA MET A 112 6.98 -9.26 8.16
C MET A 112 8.04 -8.71 7.19
N LEU A 113 7.62 -8.00 6.14
CA LEU A 113 8.56 -7.33 5.22
C LEU A 113 9.30 -6.19 5.92
N SER A 114 8.62 -5.43 6.79
CA SER A 114 9.27 -4.40 7.59
C SER A 114 10.34 -4.98 8.52
N GLN A 115 10.08 -6.14 9.14
CA GLN A 115 11.06 -6.87 9.95
C GLN A 115 12.23 -7.39 9.11
N LEU A 116 11.96 -8.01 7.96
CA LEU A 116 13.00 -8.58 7.08
C LEU A 116 13.99 -7.51 6.59
N PHE A 117 13.49 -6.31 6.33
CA PHE A 117 14.31 -5.24 5.77
C PHE A 117 14.75 -4.17 6.77
N LEU A 118 14.52 -4.39 8.08
CA LEU A 118 14.78 -3.38 9.11
C LEU A 118 16.22 -2.86 9.08
N ASP A 119 17.19 -3.75 9.13
CA ASP A 119 18.61 -3.37 9.17
C ASP A 119 19.03 -2.53 7.95
N ARG A 120 18.48 -2.85 6.76
CA ARG A 120 18.77 -2.12 5.52
C ARG A 120 18.13 -0.73 5.51
N LEU A 121 16.90 -0.64 6.02
CA LEU A 121 16.19 0.63 6.17
C LEU A 121 16.86 1.52 7.22
N GLU A 122 17.34 0.96 8.33
CA GLU A 122 18.09 1.70 9.34
C GLU A 122 19.42 2.20 8.79
N LEU A 123 20.18 1.34 8.10
CA LEU A 123 21.48 1.71 7.53
C LEU A 123 21.35 2.83 6.49
N SER A 124 20.26 2.84 5.73
CA SER A 124 19.99 3.86 4.71
C SER A 124 19.27 5.10 5.25
N GLN A 125 18.88 5.12 6.54
CA GLN A 125 17.95 6.11 7.12
C GLN A 125 16.67 6.25 6.27
N GLY A 126 16.14 5.11 5.88
CA GLY A 126 15.07 4.99 4.91
C GLY A 126 13.66 5.23 5.47
N SER A 127 12.67 4.81 4.70
CA SER A 127 11.27 4.96 5.09
C SER A 127 10.39 3.77 4.70
N ILE A 128 9.33 3.56 5.47
CA ILE A 128 8.24 2.63 5.19
C ILE A 128 6.98 3.44 4.89
N ILE A 129 6.33 3.13 3.76
CA ILE A 129 5.08 3.77 3.34
C ILE A 129 4.02 2.70 3.19
N ASN A 130 2.98 2.78 4.00
CA ASN A 130 1.85 1.85 3.97
C ASN A 130 0.67 2.46 3.20
N ILE A 131 0.22 1.81 2.12
CA ILE A 131 -0.99 2.25 1.41
C ILE A 131 -2.22 1.67 2.13
N ALA A 132 -2.81 2.52 2.96
CA ALA A 132 -4.00 2.23 3.73
C ALA A 132 -5.27 2.47 2.89
N SER A 133 -6.28 3.13 3.45
CA SER A 133 -7.52 3.54 2.78
C SER A 133 -8.31 4.46 3.71
N ILE A 134 -9.20 5.29 3.18
CA ILE A 134 -10.21 5.98 4.00
C ILE A 134 -11.09 5.01 4.80
N HIS A 135 -11.16 3.74 4.39
CA HIS A 135 -11.84 2.69 5.12
C HIS A 135 -11.23 2.38 6.50
N GLN A 136 -10.09 2.97 6.84
CA GLN A 136 -9.55 2.96 8.20
C GLN A 136 -10.36 3.83 9.18
N GLN A 137 -11.09 4.82 8.67
CA GLN A 137 -11.89 5.76 9.45
C GLN A 137 -13.37 5.70 9.08
N LEU A 138 -13.68 5.63 7.80
CA LEU A 138 -15.03 5.53 7.25
C LEU A 138 -15.21 4.16 6.60
N THR A 139 -16.41 3.60 6.65
CA THR A 139 -16.65 2.31 6.00
C THR A 139 -18.06 2.20 5.45
N LYS A 140 -18.34 1.12 4.76
CA LYS A 140 -19.65 0.80 4.21
C LYS A 140 -19.96 -0.70 4.40
N ARG A 141 -21.19 -1.07 4.11
CA ARG A 141 -21.65 -2.48 4.25
C ARG A 141 -20.73 -3.43 3.47
N ARG A 142 -20.52 -4.64 4.01
CA ARG A 142 -19.72 -5.74 3.42
C ARG A 142 -18.19 -5.53 3.43
N PHE A 143 -17.68 -4.55 4.13
CA PHE A 143 -16.23 -4.24 4.19
C PHE A 143 -15.58 -4.68 5.52
N ILE A 144 -16.14 -5.70 6.20
CA ILE A 144 -15.74 -6.08 7.56
C ILE A 144 -14.23 -6.36 7.65
N ALA A 145 -13.73 -7.35 6.94
CA ALA A 145 -12.32 -7.72 7.00
C ALA A 145 -11.42 -6.59 6.43
N TYR A 146 -11.81 -6.01 5.30
CA TYR A 146 -11.03 -4.96 4.67
C TYR A 146 -10.87 -3.71 5.54
N ALA A 147 -11.98 -3.15 6.04
CA ALA A 147 -11.93 -1.96 6.88
C ALA A 147 -11.12 -2.20 8.17
N THR A 148 -11.33 -3.35 8.80
CA THR A 148 -10.55 -3.76 9.98
C THR A 148 -9.06 -3.83 9.66
N SER A 149 -8.68 -4.46 8.53
CA SER A 149 -7.29 -4.57 8.12
C SER A 149 -6.63 -3.21 7.83
N LYS A 150 -7.37 -2.27 7.20
CA LYS A 150 -6.83 -0.94 6.91
C LYS A 150 -6.71 -0.07 8.17
N SER A 151 -7.63 -0.22 9.15
CA SER A 151 -7.48 0.39 10.47
C SER A 151 -6.29 -0.18 11.22
N ALA A 152 -6.09 -1.50 11.18
CA ALA A 152 -4.94 -2.17 11.78
C ALA A 152 -3.61 -1.72 11.14
N LEU A 153 -3.57 -1.54 9.82
CA LEU A 153 -2.37 -1.06 9.11
C LEU A 153 -1.99 0.37 9.52
N VAL A 154 -2.97 1.25 9.75
CA VAL A 154 -2.71 2.60 10.31
C VAL A 154 -2.23 2.49 11.76
N GLY A 155 -2.80 1.59 12.57
CA GLY A 155 -2.31 1.29 13.91
C GLY A 155 -0.86 0.79 13.90
N LEU A 156 -0.53 -0.14 13.00
CA LEU A 156 0.83 -0.64 12.79
C LEU A 156 1.80 0.49 12.40
N THR A 157 1.38 1.39 11.50
CA THR A 157 2.18 2.57 11.11
C THR A 157 2.58 3.41 12.31
N LYS A 158 1.62 3.72 13.19
CA LYS A 158 1.86 4.51 14.41
C LYS A 158 2.77 3.76 15.39
N ALA A 159 2.52 2.47 15.62
CA ALA A 159 3.31 1.66 16.52
C ALA A 159 4.77 1.57 16.06
N LEU A 160 5.02 1.27 14.79
CA LEU A 160 6.37 1.21 14.23
C LEU A 160 7.08 2.57 14.28
N SER A 161 6.38 3.68 14.02
CA SER A 161 7.01 5.01 14.08
C SER A 161 7.54 5.37 15.48
N VAL A 162 6.89 4.88 16.52
CA VAL A 162 7.30 5.05 17.91
C VAL A 162 8.42 4.09 18.27
N ASP A 163 8.28 2.81 17.94
CA ASP A 163 9.24 1.75 18.26
C ASP A 163 10.61 1.99 17.59
N LEU A 164 10.61 2.46 16.35
CA LEU A 164 11.83 2.71 15.59
C LEU A 164 12.55 4.02 15.95
N GLN A 165 11.96 4.89 16.78
CA GLN A 165 12.60 6.07 17.37
C GLN A 165 13.35 6.97 16.36
N GLY A 166 12.80 7.11 15.16
CA GLY A 166 13.39 7.94 14.10
C GLY A 166 14.51 7.27 13.27
N ARG A 167 14.92 6.05 13.60
CA ARG A 167 15.90 5.28 12.80
C ARG A 167 15.36 4.96 11.40
N VAL A 168 14.06 4.73 11.30
CA VAL A 168 13.29 4.60 10.05
C VAL A 168 11.99 5.37 10.20
N ARG A 169 11.61 6.17 9.21
CA ARG A 169 10.31 6.85 9.21
C ARG A 169 9.22 5.93 8.69
N VAL A 170 8.07 5.93 9.35
CA VAL A 170 6.93 5.08 8.95
C VAL A 170 5.69 5.94 8.82
N ASN A 171 5.12 6.00 7.63
CA ASN A 171 3.91 6.77 7.35
C ASN A 171 2.89 5.94 6.55
N SER A 172 1.64 6.35 6.57
CA SER A 172 0.59 5.77 5.75
C SER A 172 -0.10 6.81 4.89
N ILE A 173 -0.56 6.38 3.72
CA ILE A 173 -1.43 7.14 2.82
C ILE A 173 -2.77 6.43 2.79
N SER A 174 -3.84 7.18 3.00
CA SER A 174 -5.23 6.69 2.99
C SER A 174 -6.00 7.28 1.81
N PRO A 175 -5.95 6.62 0.63
CA PRO A 175 -6.73 7.06 -0.51
C PRO A 175 -8.23 6.80 -0.32
N ALA A 176 -9.06 7.67 -0.92
CA ALA A 176 -10.46 7.37 -1.22
C ALA A 176 -10.56 6.57 -2.54
N ALA A 177 -11.62 6.80 -3.30
CA ALA A 177 -11.74 6.18 -4.62
C ALA A 177 -10.67 6.73 -5.58
N ILE A 178 -9.85 5.82 -6.10
CA ILE A 178 -8.82 6.13 -7.09
C ILE A 178 -9.19 5.46 -8.42
N ASP A 179 -9.07 6.19 -9.52
CA ASP A 179 -9.37 5.71 -10.87
C ASP A 179 -8.37 4.63 -11.29
N THR A 180 -8.73 3.40 -10.99
CA THR A 180 -7.96 2.19 -11.33
C THR A 180 -8.85 1.22 -12.08
N GLN A 181 -8.25 0.30 -12.82
CA GLN A 181 -8.98 -0.77 -13.49
C GLN A 181 -9.84 -1.56 -12.49
N MET A 182 -9.31 -1.89 -11.32
CA MET A 182 -10.04 -2.60 -10.25
C MET A 182 -11.31 -1.85 -9.82
N LEU A 183 -11.25 -0.51 -9.69
CA LEU A 183 -12.42 0.30 -9.36
C LEU A 183 -13.48 0.22 -10.47
N ARG A 184 -13.06 0.37 -11.73
CA ARG A 184 -13.96 0.33 -12.89
C ARG A 184 -14.61 -1.03 -13.06
N GLU A 185 -13.84 -2.11 -12.93
CA GLU A 185 -14.34 -3.50 -12.94
C GLU A 185 -15.33 -3.76 -11.79
N GLY A 186 -15.07 -3.23 -10.59
CA GLY A 186 -15.99 -3.30 -9.46
C GLY A 186 -17.34 -2.63 -9.72
N PHE A 187 -17.42 -1.74 -10.70
CA PHE A 187 -18.64 -1.13 -11.18
C PHE A 187 -19.15 -1.72 -12.50
N ASN A 188 -18.58 -2.85 -12.98
CA ASN A 188 -18.87 -3.44 -14.27
C ASN A 188 -18.64 -2.44 -15.44
N ASN A 189 -17.68 -1.55 -15.32
CA ASN A 189 -17.37 -0.44 -16.26
C ASN A 189 -18.56 0.50 -16.51
N ASP A 190 -19.46 0.63 -15.54
CA ASP A 190 -20.61 1.53 -15.60
C ASP A 190 -20.18 2.99 -15.29
N GLU A 191 -20.03 3.79 -16.33
CA GLU A 191 -19.63 5.19 -16.25
C GLU A 191 -20.62 6.04 -15.42
N SER A 192 -21.89 5.66 -15.32
CA SER A 192 -22.89 6.36 -14.51
C SER A 192 -22.54 6.26 -13.01
N LYS A 193 -22.06 5.10 -12.57
CA LYS A 193 -21.62 4.89 -11.18
C LYS A 193 -20.33 5.64 -10.88
N VAL A 194 -19.40 5.72 -11.85
CA VAL A 194 -18.19 6.53 -11.71
C VAL A 194 -18.57 8.01 -11.59
N LYS A 195 -19.53 8.51 -12.38
CA LYS A 195 -20.04 9.86 -12.29
C LYS A 195 -20.67 10.16 -10.92
N MET A 196 -21.54 9.27 -10.44
CA MET A 196 -22.12 9.38 -9.09
C MET A 196 -21.04 9.40 -8.01
N LEU A 197 -20.00 8.58 -8.17
CA LEU A 197 -18.88 8.56 -7.21
C LEU A 197 -18.07 9.86 -7.24
N ASN A 198 -17.91 10.50 -8.40
CA ASN A 198 -17.30 11.82 -8.52
C ASN A 198 -18.10 12.87 -7.72
N GLU A 199 -19.40 12.87 -7.85
CA GLU A 199 -20.32 13.82 -7.18
C GLU A 199 -20.32 13.66 -5.65
N LEU A 200 -19.99 12.48 -5.12
CA LEU A 200 -19.86 12.25 -3.67
C LEU A 200 -18.62 12.93 -3.06
N HIS A 201 -17.61 13.25 -3.87
CA HIS A 201 -16.41 13.91 -3.39
C HIS A 201 -16.55 15.43 -3.50
N PRO A 202 -16.22 16.22 -2.46
CA PRO A 202 -16.21 17.69 -2.56
C PRO A 202 -15.36 18.20 -3.73
N SER A 203 -14.30 17.50 -4.10
CA SER A 203 -13.47 17.81 -5.27
C SER A 203 -14.14 17.52 -6.62
N GLN A 204 -15.39 17.00 -6.63
CA GLN A 204 -16.18 16.63 -7.82
C GLN A 204 -15.48 15.62 -8.75
N ARG A 205 -14.56 14.86 -8.23
CA ARG A 205 -13.85 13.77 -8.93
C ARG A 205 -13.28 12.74 -7.98
N ILE A 206 -13.05 11.53 -8.49
CA ILE A 206 -12.18 10.55 -7.84
C ILE A 206 -10.70 10.92 -8.03
N GLY A 207 -9.85 10.35 -7.20
CA GLY A 207 -8.41 10.56 -7.27
C GLY A 207 -7.77 9.82 -8.44
N LYS A 208 -6.54 10.19 -8.77
CA LYS A 208 -5.72 9.52 -9.79
C LYS A 208 -4.58 8.76 -9.12
N PRO A 209 -4.12 7.61 -9.65
CA PRO A 209 -2.96 6.89 -9.14
C PRO A 209 -1.71 7.77 -9.01
N GLN A 210 -1.53 8.74 -9.92
CA GLN A 210 -0.44 9.72 -9.91
C GLN A 210 -0.41 10.55 -8.63
N GLU A 211 -1.56 10.93 -8.09
CA GLU A 211 -1.64 11.75 -6.88
C GLU A 211 -1.15 10.95 -5.66
N VAL A 212 -1.49 9.67 -5.60
CA VAL A 212 -1.00 8.75 -4.55
C VAL A 212 0.51 8.56 -4.66
N SER A 213 1.02 8.32 -5.87
CA SER A 213 2.44 8.07 -6.10
C SER A 213 3.33 9.29 -5.86
N GLN A 214 2.84 10.49 -6.17
CA GLN A 214 3.56 11.75 -5.87
C GLN A 214 3.64 11.99 -4.36
N LEU A 215 2.56 11.73 -3.61
CA LEU A 215 2.59 11.81 -2.16
C LEU A 215 3.55 10.78 -1.55
N ALA A 216 3.57 9.55 -2.08
CA ALA A 216 4.50 8.51 -1.65
C ALA A 216 5.96 8.92 -1.90
N LEU A 217 6.27 9.48 -3.07
CA LEU A 217 7.59 10.00 -3.37
C LEU A 217 8.01 11.12 -2.41
N LEU A 218 7.12 12.05 -2.13
CA LEU A 218 7.36 13.14 -1.18
C LEU A 218 7.68 12.61 0.23
N LEU A 219 6.96 11.58 0.69
CA LEU A 219 7.20 10.95 1.99
C LEU A 219 8.49 10.11 2.01
N ALA A 220 8.93 9.60 0.86
CA ALA A 220 10.18 8.86 0.75
C ALA A 220 11.42 9.75 0.88
N GLU A 221 11.31 11.03 0.49
CA GLU A 221 12.43 11.98 0.54
C GLU A 221 12.66 12.54 1.95
N ASP A 222 13.93 12.79 2.30
CA ASP A 222 14.33 13.35 3.61
C ASP A 222 13.87 14.79 3.86
N LYS A 223 13.42 15.48 2.81
CA LYS A 223 12.96 16.89 2.93
C LYS A 223 11.85 17.10 3.95
N LEU A 224 11.08 16.04 4.25
CA LEU A 224 10.00 16.05 5.23
C LEU A 224 10.29 15.11 6.41
N GLY A 225 11.53 15.09 6.90
CA GLY A 225 12.02 14.19 7.96
C GLY A 225 11.20 14.24 9.27
N PHE A 226 10.46 15.33 9.52
CA PHE A 226 9.60 15.47 10.71
C PHE A 226 8.21 14.82 10.54
N ILE A 227 7.86 14.31 9.35
CA ILE A 227 6.63 13.53 9.14
C ILE A 227 6.95 12.07 9.47
N ASN A 228 6.49 11.60 10.62
CA ASN A 228 6.66 10.23 11.11
C ASN A 228 5.42 9.79 11.91
N GLY A 229 4.89 8.60 11.66
CA GLY A 229 3.65 8.09 12.26
C GLY A 229 2.37 8.72 11.71
N ALA A 230 2.46 9.51 10.66
CA ALA A 230 1.32 10.18 10.07
C ALA A 230 0.48 9.23 9.20
N ASN A 231 -0.84 9.47 9.22
CA ASN A 231 -1.76 8.94 8.22
C ASN A 231 -2.30 10.09 7.39
N LEU A 232 -1.97 10.13 6.11
CA LEU A 232 -2.32 11.22 5.21
C LEU A 232 -3.49 10.79 4.31
N ASN A 233 -4.64 11.41 4.50
CA ASN A 233 -5.79 11.19 3.63
C ASN A 233 -5.57 11.90 2.28
N ILE A 234 -5.83 11.16 1.19
CA ILE A 234 -5.88 11.68 -0.17
C ILE A 234 -7.23 11.30 -0.77
N ASP A 235 -8.24 12.09 -0.43
CA ASP A 235 -9.63 11.67 -0.47
C ASP A 235 -10.59 12.70 -1.10
N GLY A 236 -10.07 13.78 -1.66
CA GLY A 236 -10.89 14.84 -2.27
C GLY A 236 -11.88 15.49 -1.29
N GLY A 237 -11.63 15.38 0.01
CA GLY A 237 -12.44 15.96 1.07
C GLY A 237 -13.62 15.11 1.54
N ILE A 238 -13.82 13.91 0.99
CA ILE A 238 -15.00 13.07 1.32
C ILE A 238 -15.06 12.68 2.80
N SER A 239 -13.92 12.53 3.46
CA SER A 239 -13.85 12.21 4.90
C SER A 239 -14.35 13.33 5.81
N ASN A 240 -14.50 14.54 5.30
CA ASN A 240 -14.91 15.72 6.07
C ASN A 240 -16.40 16.09 5.84
N VAL A 241 -17.10 15.31 5.00
CA VAL A 241 -18.50 15.60 4.69
C VAL A 241 -19.41 15.16 5.84
N LEU A 242 -20.04 16.11 6.50
CA LEU A 242 -21.17 15.85 7.38
C LEU A 242 -22.42 15.64 6.52
N LYS A 243 -23.05 14.47 6.62
CA LYS A 243 -24.37 14.24 6.02
C LYS A 243 -25.43 14.69 7.01
N ASP A 244 -25.93 15.90 6.84
CA ASP A 244 -27.06 16.43 7.57
C ASP A 244 -28.18 16.79 6.59
N LEU A 245 -29.40 17.04 7.11
CA LEU A 245 -30.51 17.53 6.34
C LEU A 245 -30.39 19.06 6.29
N ASP A 246 -30.32 19.62 5.08
CA ASP A 246 -30.41 21.06 4.83
C ASP A 246 -31.84 21.56 5.02
#